data_f1fdcae4ef4e7b9724e830ea2979acb3
#
_entry.id   f1fdcae4ef4e7b9724e830ea2979acb3
#
_cell.length_a   1.000
_cell.length_b   1.000
_cell.length_c   1.000
_cell.angle_alpha   90.00
_cell.angle_beta   90.00
_cell.angle_gamma   90.00
#
_symmetry.space_group_name_H-M   'P 1'
#
loop_
_entity.id
_entity.type
_entity.pdbx_description
1 polymer ?
#
loop_
_entity_poly.entity_id
_entity_poly.type
_entity_poly.pdbx_seq_one_letter_code
_entity_poly.pdbx_strand_id
1 'polypeptide(L)'
;MTAQETQGGPKIQHLCLLGGVSRASYYRHFEASAPARADTQLRDEIQKLSLKHKHYGYRRITAQLKRNGLIVNHKRVLRLMREDNLLCLRQSPFVPRTTDSRHGFAVVPNLVRWLIPTGVDQIWVSDITYIRLGEAFIYLAVVIDAFSRKVIGWALDNHLQASLAVAALDMALAARQPPAESLIHHSDRGVQYACGEYTARLKAHGIAISMSRLANPYDNAKAESFMKTLKTEEVNGTTYKDLDHARQDIGNFIDNVYNKERLHSALGYQPPVEFEADLSQSTNRPKMPETACP
;
A
#
# COMPACT_ATOMS: atom_id res chain seq x y z
N MET A 1 -12.87 37.60 -27.00
CA MET A 1 -13.56 36.65 -27.87
C MET A 1 -15.02 36.63 -27.43
N THR A 2 -15.88 37.17 -28.22
CA THR A 2 -17.33 37.23 -28.02
C THR A 2 -17.92 35.82 -28.17
N ALA A 3 -18.63 35.35 -27.14
CA ALA A 3 -19.37 34.09 -27.23
C ALA A 3 -20.40 34.20 -28.36
N GLN A 4 -20.22 33.42 -29.42
CA GLN A 4 -21.22 33.23 -30.48
C GLN A 4 -22.47 32.61 -29.83
N GLU A 5 -23.57 33.35 -29.82
CA GLU A 5 -24.89 32.81 -29.53
C GLU A 5 -25.22 31.73 -30.58
N THR A 6 -25.16 30.47 -30.18
CA THR A 6 -25.69 29.36 -30.96
C THR A 6 -27.19 29.53 -31.02
N GLN A 7 -27.74 29.76 -32.21
CA GLN A 7 -29.18 29.82 -32.48
C GLN A 7 -29.85 28.51 -32.01
N GLY A 8 -30.71 28.59 -30.98
CA GLY A 8 -31.57 27.48 -30.56
C GLY A 8 -31.43 26.99 -29.12
N GLY A 9 -30.47 27.46 -28.33
CA GLY A 9 -30.31 27.08 -26.92
C GLY A 9 -31.18 27.89 -25.96
N PRO A 10 -31.51 27.35 -24.76
CA PRO A 10 -32.27 28.08 -23.75
C PRO A 10 -31.51 29.36 -23.34
N LYS A 11 -32.23 30.50 -23.30
CA LYS A 11 -31.62 31.78 -22.92
C LYS A 11 -31.00 31.67 -21.51
N ILE A 12 -29.79 32.22 -21.30
CA ILE A 12 -29.05 32.19 -20.03
C ILE A 12 -29.92 32.65 -18.85
N GLN A 13 -30.80 33.62 -19.09
CA GLN A 13 -31.78 34.10 -18.12
C GLN A 13 -32.72 32.99 -17.62
N HIS A 14 -33.16 32.13 -18.50
CA HIS A 14 -34.04 31.00 -18.18
C HIS A 14 -33.29 29.91 -17.41
N LEU A 15 -32.05 29.62 -17.81
CA LEU A 15 -31.17 28.67 -17.09
C LEU A 15 -30.86 29.17 -15.66
N CYS A 16 -30.60 30.46 -15.49
CA CYS A 16 -30.40 31.08 -14.17
C CYS A 16 -31.64 30.98 -13.28
N LEU A 17 -32.80 31.18 -13.86
CA LEU A 17 -34.09 31.07 -13.14
C LEU A 17 -34.35 29.64 -12.67
N LEU A 18 -34.17 28.65 -13.56
CA LEU A 18 -34.31 27.22 -13.24
C LEU A 18 -33.29 26.73 -12.21
N GLY A 19 -32.07 27.22 -12.28
CA GLY A 19 -30.96 26.86 -11.33
C GLY A 19 -31.00 27.64 -10.02
N GLY A 20 -31.91 28.61 -9.83
CA GLY A 20 -31.95 29.42 -8.63
C GLY A 20 -30.73 30.28 -8.39
N VAL A 21 -29.98 30.64 -9.47
CA VAL A 21 -28.74 31.40 -9.40
C VAL A 21 -28.87 32.77 -10.08
N SER A 22 -28.18 33.79 -9.56
CA SER A 22 -28.14 35.10 -10.22
C SER A 22 -27.32 35.03 -11.53
N ARG A 23 -27.66 35.88 -12.52
CA ARG A 23 -26.88 36.02 -13.75
C ARG A 23 -25.41 36.38 -13.46
N ALA A 24 -25.18 37.23 -12.46
CA ALA A 24 -23.82 37.56 -12.03
C ALA A 24 -23.07 36.33 -11.47
N SER A 25 -23.74 35.44 -10.75
CA SER A 25 -23.17 34.18 -10.25
C SER A 25 -22.88 33.21 -11.39
N TYR A 26 -23.77 33.12 -12.37
CA TYR A 26 -23.57 32.32 -13.59
C TYR A 26 -22.33 32.77 -14.35
N TYR A 27 -22.20 34.06 -14.69
CA TYR A 27 -21.05 34.58 -15.42
C TYR A 27 -19.75 34.46 -14.62
N ARG A 28 -19.76 34.71 -13.30
CA ARG A 28 -18.60 34.47 -12.45
C ARG A 28 -18.12 33.04 -12.42
N HIS A 29 -19.02 32.09 -12.59
CA HIS A 29 -18.67 30.67 -12.67
C HIS A 29 -17.99 30.33 -14.01
N PHE A 30 -18.41 30.99 -15.08
CA PHE A 30 -17.87 30.81 -16.44
C PHE A 30 -16.76 31.80 -16.81
N GLU A 31 -16.52 32.85 -16.02
CA GLU A 31 -15.26 33.57 -16.11
C GLU A 31 -14.16 32.59 -15.75
N ALA A 32 -13.55 32.01 -16.79
CA ALA A 32 -12.38 31.17 -16.64
C ALA A 32 -11.35 32.00 -15.88
N SER A 33 -11.23 31.75 -14.58
CA SER A 33 -10.09 32.24 -13.82
C SER A 33 -8.88 31.57 -14.46
N ALA A 34 -8.18 32.30 -15.31
CA ALA A 34 -6.93 31.83 -15.87
C ALA A 34 -6.09 31.34 -14.68
N PRO A 35 -5.55 30.11 -14.71
CA PRO A 35 -4.78 29.59 -13.59
C PRO A 35 -3.72 30.62 -13.25
N ALA A 36 -3.67 31.03 -11.98
CA ALA A 36 -2.71 32.00 -11.54
C ALA A 36 -1.33 31.55 -12.00
N ARG A 37 -0.53 32.43 -12.66
CA ARG A 37 0.82 32.11 -13.16
C ARG A 37 1.67 31.47 -12.06
N ALA A 38 1.47 31.88 -10.81
CA ALA A 38 2.10 31.30 -9.62
C ALA A 38 1.76 29.82 -9.39
N ASP A 39 0.66 29.29 -9.94
CA ASP A 39 0.26 27.88 -9.80
C ASP A 39 0.71 27.01 -10.99
N THR A 40 1.17 27.60 -12.11
CA THR A 40 1.48 26.86 -13.34
C THR A 40 2.56 25.79 -13.13
N GLN A 41 3.68 26.16 -12.54
CA GLN A 41 4.77 25.21 -12.26
C GLN A 41 4.33 24.13 -11.26
N LEU A 42 3.58 24.51 -10.23
CA LEU A 42 3.08 23.55 -9.25
C LEU A 42 2.06 22.57 -9.86
N ARG A 43 1.20 23.04 -10.76
CA ARG A 43 0.25 22.19 -11.50
C ARG A 43 0.98 21.18 -12.39
N ASP A 44 2.02 21.62 -13.10
CA ASP A 44 2.85 20.75 -13.94
C ASP A 44 3.51 19.64 -13.10
N GLU A 45 4.10 19.97 -11.95
CA GLU A 45 4.68 18.98 -11.05
C GLU A 45 3.64 18.02 -10.43
N ILE A 46 2.46 18.53 -10.03
CA ILE A 46 1.35 17.69 -9.55
C ILE A 46 0.91 16.75 -10.66
N GLN A 47 0.77 17.20 -11.89
CA GLN A 47 0.35 16.39 -13.03
C GLN A 47 1.37 15.29 -13.34
N LYS A 48 2.67 15.60 -13.40
CA LYS A 48 3.75 14.61 -13.59
C LYS A 48 3.70 13.53 -12.52
N LEU A 49 3.58 13.93 -11.25
CA LEU A 49 3.51 13.00 -10.12
C LEU A 49 2.24 12.14 -10.15
N SER A 50 1.10 12.71 -10.52
CA SER A 50 -0.17 11.99 -10.63
C SER A 50 -0.17 10.98 -11.77
N LEU A 51 0.50 11.29 -12.89
CA LEU A 51 0.68 10.36 -14.02
C LEU A 51 1.64 9.22 -13.66
N LYS A 52 2.73 9.53 -12.95
CA LYS A 52 3.69 8.52 -12.49
C LYS A 52 3.07 7.61 -11.42
N HIS A 53 2.32 8.17 -10.49
CA HIS A 53 1.75 7.48 -9.32
C HIS A 53 0.21 7.59 -9.32
N LYS A 54 -0.44 6.90 -10.25
CA LYS A 54 -1.90 6.98 -10.51
C LYS A 54 -2.79 6.76 -9.27
N HIS A 55 -2.28 6.06 -8.27
CA HIS A 55 -3.00 5.72 -7.04
C HIS A 55 -2.66 6.65 -5.85
N TYR A 56 -1.83 7.69 -6.07
CA TYR A 56 -1.51 8.66 -5.03
C TYR A 56 -2.62 9.70 -4.87
N GLY A 57 -3.21 9.76 -3.67
CA GLY A 57 -4.05 10.88 -3.29
C GLY A 57 -3.21 12.10 -2.88
N TYR A 58 -3.86 13.25 -2.73
CA TYR A 58 -3.21 14.54 -2.45
C TYR A 58 -2.17 14.52 -1.31
N ARG A 59 -2.35 13.69 -0.27
CA ARG A 59 -1.39 13.61 0.85
C ARG A 59 -0.05 13.02 0.41
N ARG A 60 -0.05 11.95 -0.40
CA ARG A 60 1.18 11.36 -0.95
C ARG A 60 1.80 12.27 -2.01
N ILE A 61 0.99 12.91 -2.86
CA ILE A 61 1.48 13.91 -3.82
C ILE A 61 2.16 15.06 -3.06
N THR A 62 1.56 15.58 -1.97
CA THR A 62 2.18 16.62 -1.14
C THR A 62 3.51 16.16 -0.53
N ALA A 63 3.56 14.93 -0.03
CA ALA A 63 4.78 14.36 0.53
C ALA A 63 5.87 14.20 -0.54
N GLN A 64 5.51 13.76 -1.75
CA GLN A 64 6.46 13.65 -2.87
C GLN A 64 6.95 15.02 -3.34
N LEU A 65 6.08 16.02 -3.43
CA LEU A 65 6.49 17.41 -3.73
C LEU A 65 7.51 17.91 -2.70
N LYS A 66 7.27 17.67 -1.41
CA LYS A 66 8.21 18.05 -0.35
C LYS A 66 9.57 17.35 -0.51
N ARG A 67 9.59 16.06 -0.87
CA ARG A 67 10.83 15.29 -1.18
C ARG A 67 11.58 15.87 -2.38
N ASN A 68 10.85 16.38 -3.36
CA ASN A 68 11.40 17.07 -4.54
C ASN A 68 11.81 18.54 -4.26
N GLY A 69 11.77 18.99 -2.99
CA GLY A 69 12.15 20.34 -2.58
C GLY A 69 11.03 21.39 -2.64
N LEU A 70 9.80 21.01 -3.04
CA LEU A 70 8.66 21.91 -3.14
C LEU A 70 7.79 21.85 -1.88
N ILE A 71 7.96 22.78 -0.96
CA ILE A 71 7.17 22.85 0.28
C ILE A 71 5.85 23.58 0.00
N VAL A 72 4.75 22.82 -0.05
CA VAL A 72 3.42 23.31 -0.38
C VAL A 72 2.39 22.81 0.64
N ASN A 73 1.40 23.67 0.96
CA ASN A 73 0.30 23.27 1.82
C ASN A 73 -0.57 22.23 1.11
N HIS A 74 -0.86 21.12 1.81
CA HIS A 74 -1.67 20.01 1.28
C HIS A 74 -3.08 20.42 0.84
N LYS A 75 -3.67 21.49 1.45
CA LYS A 75 -4.97 22.04 1.03
C LYS A 75 -4.88 22.67 -0.37
N ARG A 76 -3.75 23.36 -0.67
CA ARG A 76 -3.48 23.92 -2.01
C ARG A 76 -3.33 22.80 -3.04
N VAL A 77 -2.57 21.75 -2.72
CA VAL A 77 -2.42 20.58 -3.58
C VAL A 77 -3.78 19.92 -3.86
N LEU A 78 -4.60 19.70 -2.82
CA LEU A 78 -5.95 19.12 -2.98
C LEU A 78 -6.83 19.97 -3.88
N ARG A 79 -6.80 21.30 -3.74
CA ARG A 79 -7.57 22.24 -4.57
C ARG A 79 -7.16 22.10 -6.04
N LEU A 80 -5.86 22.16 -6.33
CA LEU A 80 -5.34 22.06 -7.69
C LEU A 80 -5.65 20.68 -8.32
N MET A 81 -5.49 19.60 -7.58
CA MET A 81 -5.86 18.26 -8.06
C MET A 81 -7.37 18.12 -8.38
N ARG A 82 -8.25 18.84 -7.65
CA ARG A 82 -9.69 18.88 -7.96
C ARG A 82 -9.97 19.68 -9.22
N GLU A 83 -9.37 20.86 -9.34
CA GLU A 83 -9.54 21.74 -10.50
C GLU A 83 -9.07 21.06 -11.79
N ASP A 84 -8.02 20.24 -11.73
CA ASP A 84 -7.42 19.56 -12.88
C ASP A 84 -7.91 18.11 -13.07
N ASN A 85 -8.93 17.66 -12.32
CA ASN A 85 -9.48 16.29 -12.35
C ASN A 85 -8.42 15.18 -12.14
N LEU A 86 -7.42 15.44 -11.30
CA LEU A 86 -6.34 14.49 -10.98
C LEU A 86 -6.58 13.68 -9.70
N LEU A 87 -7.82 13.63 -9.21
CA LEU A 87 -8.14 12.85 -8.01
C LEU A 87 -8.07 11.35 -8.32
N CYS A 88 -7.41 10.62 -7.43
CA CYS A 88 -7.32 9.16 -7.50
C CYS A 88 -8.72 8.52 -7.52
N LEU A 89 -8.98 7.66 -8.50
CA LEU A 89 -10.21 6.88 -8.60
C LEU A 89 -10.24 5.81 -7.52
N ARG A 90 -11.34 5.72 -6.78
CA ARG A 90 -11.57 4.65 -5.81
C ARG A 90 -12.38 3.55 -6.50
N GLN A 91 -11.80 2.37 -6.61
CA GLN A 91 -12.55 1.17 -7.02
C GLN A 91 -13.19 0.54 -5.78
N SER A 92 -14.43 0.07 -5.93
CA SER A 92 -15.11 -0.71 -4.88
C SER A 92 -14.44 -2.08 -4.78
N PRO A 93 -13.95 -2.51 -3.60
CA PRO A 93 -13.31 -3.81 -3.47
C PRO A 93 -14.35 -4.93 -3.57
N PHE A 94 -14.07 -5.94 -4.36
CA PHE A 94 -14.72 -7.24 -4.26
C PHE A 94 -14.03 -8.03 -3.14
N VAL A 95 -14.78 -8.48 -2.14
CA VAL A 95 -14.26 -9.22 -0.98
C VAL A 95 -14.81 -10.64 -1.00
N PRO A 96 -14.10 -11.62 -1.56
CA PRO A 96 -14.47 -13.02 -1.40
C PRO A 96 -13.94 -13.61 -0.09
N ARG A 97 -14.56 -14.69 0.33
CA ARG A 97 -14.20 -15.45 1.52
C ARG A 97 -13.19 -16.53 1.14
N THR A 98 -11.95 -16.47 1.64
CA THR A 98 -10.83 -17.32 1.20
C THR A 98 -10.23 -18.23 2.26
N THR A 99 -10.50 -18.01 3.55
CA THR A 99 -9.89 -18.78 4.63
C THR A 99 -10.81 -19.90 5.10
N ASP A 100 -10.38 -21.14 4.96
CA ASP A 100 -10.99 -22.28 5.66
C ASP A 100 -10.24 -22.52 6.98
N SER A 101 -10.89 -22.15 8.09
CA SER A 101 -10.35 -22.29 9.46
C SER A 101 -10.82 -23.59 10.14
N ARG A 102 -11.53 -24.49 9.42
CA ARG A 102 -12.11 -25.73 9.97
C ARG A 102 -11.21 -26.93 9.66
N HIS A 103 -9.99 -26.90 10.15
CA HIS A 103 -9.06 -28.01 10.02
C HIS A 103 -8.68 -28.58 11.38
N GLY A 104 -8.24 -29.86 11.43
CA GLY A 104 -7.86 -30.57 12.65
C GLY A 104 -6.45 -30.28 13.18
N PHE A 105 -5.75 -29.25 12.64
CA PHE A 105 -4.40 -28.89 13.10
C PHE A 105 -4.44 -28.07 14.37
N ALA A 106 -3.36 -28.16 15.18
CA ALA A 106 -3.22 -27.39 16.40
C ALA A 106 -3.21 -25.87 16.12
N VAL A 107 -4.10 -25.16 16.80
CA VAL A 107 -4.17 -23.69 16.75
C VAL A 107 -3.38 -23.11 17.92
N VAL A 108 -2.46 -22.19 17.64
CA VAL A 108 -1.65 -21.52 18.65
C VAL A 108 -2.25 -20.17 19.06
N PRO A 109 -1.97 -19.70 20.30
CA PRO A 109 -2.46 -18.41 20.78
C PRO A 109 -1.98 -17.24 19.94
N ASN A 110 -2.74 -16.12 19.96
CA ASN A 110 -2.30 -14.85 19.39
C ASN A 110 -1.32 -14.17 20.36
N LEU A 111 -0.04 -14.22 20.02
CA LEU A 111 1.05 -13.62 20.81
C LEU A 111 1.24 -12.13 20.53
N VAL A 112 0.72 -11.61 19.38
CA VAL A 112 1.01 -10.24 18.93
C VAL A 112 -0.09 -9.24 19.25
N ARG A 113 -1.19 -9.68 19.90
CA ARG A 113 -2.38 -8.85 20.14
C ARG A 113 -2.08 -7.48 20.77
N TRP A 114 -1.15 -7.44 21.69
CA TRP A 114 -0.78 -6.24 22.46
C TRP A 114 0.67 -5.80 22.20
N LEU A 115 1.36 -6.45 21.27
CA LEU A 115 2.73 -6.11 20.95
C LEU A 115 2.78 -5.05 19.85
N ILE A 116 3.49 -3.98 20.15
CA ILE A 116 3.84 -2.95 19.17
C ILE A 116 5.32 -3.15 18.85
N PRO A 117 5.69 -3.58 17.63
CA PRO A 117 7.09 -3.75 17.29
C PRO A 117 7.81 -2.40 17.35
N THR A 118 9.01 -2.40 17.93
CA THR A 118 9.88 -1.23 18.09
C THR A 118 11.08 -1.26 17.15
N GLY A 119 11.26 -2.38 16.44
CA GLY A 119 12.35 -2.61 15.49
C GLY A 119 11.97 -3.61 14.41
N VAL A 120 12.82 -3.72 13.42
CA VAL A 120 12.72 -4.74 12.36
C VAL A 120 12.92 -6.14 12.92
N ASP A 121 12.38 -7.13 12.24
CA ASP A 121 12.55 -8.56 12.54
C ASP A 121 12.11 -8.99 13.96
N GLN A 122 11.17 -8.24 14.56
CA GLN A 122 10.51 -8.64 15.82
C GLN A 122 9.20 -9.39 15.56
N ILE A 123 8.44 -8.96 14.55
CA ILE A 123 7.18 -9.58 14.16
C ILE A 123 7.10 -9.63 12.63
N TRP A 124 7.00 -10.83 12.09
CA TRP A 124 6.63 -11.02 10.69
C TRP A 124 5.16 -11.41 10.59
N VAL A 125 4.46 -10.86 9.60
CA VAL A 125 3.07 -11.20 9.32
C VAL A 125 2.97 -11.83 7.94
N SER A 126 2.18 -12.91 7.82
CA SER A 126 1.99 -13.63 6.55
C SER A 126 0.52 -13.72 6.21
N ASP A 127 0.26 -13.73 4.90
CA ASP A 127 -1.08 -13.90 4.34
C ASP A 127 -1.00 -14.46 2.92
N ILE A 128 -2.09 -15.07 2.45
CA ILE A 128 -2.22 -15.56 1.07
C ILE A 128 -3.41 -14.89 0.42
N THR A 129 -3.23 -14.44 -0.82
CA THR A 129 -4.32 -13.92 -1.64
C THR A 129 -4.37 -14.65 -2.97
N TYR A 130 -5.55 -14.69 -3.58
CA TYR A 130 -5.72 -15.15 -4.96
C TYR A 130 -5.79 -13.96 -5.91
N ILE A 131 -5.32 -14.19 -7.13
CA ILE A 131 -5.28 -13.26 -8.24
C ILE A 131 -5.89 -13.95 -9.44
N ARG A 132 -6.74 -13.27 -10.19
CA ARG A 132 -7.37 -13.84 -11.37
C ARG A 132 -6.40 -13.86 -12.54
N LEU A 133 -6.28 -15.04 -13.17
CA LEU A 133 -5.50 -15.26 -14.38
C LEU A 133 -6.42 -15.87 -15.45
N GLY A 134 -6.99 -15.05 -16.32
CA GLY A 134 -8.02 -15.51 -17.26
C GLY A 134 -9.26 -16.03 -16.51
N GLU A 135 -9.59 -17.31 -16.72
CA GLU A 135 -10.68 -18.00 -16.01
C GLU A 135 -10.20 -18.76 -14.76
N ALA A 136 -8.89 -18.88 -14.56
CA ALA A 136 -8.27 -19.54 -13.41
C ALA A 136 -7.85 -18.55 -12.33
N PHE A 137 -7.36 -19.08 -11.21
CA PHE A 137 -6.76 -18.31 -10.13
C PHE A 137 -5.32 -18.76 -9.92
N ILE A 138 -4.48 -17.80 -9.57
CA ILE A 138 -3.15 -17.99 -9.03
C ILE A 138 -3.10 -17.44 -7.62
N TYR A 139 -2.16 -17.90 -6.82
CA TYR A 139 -2.09 -17.61 -5.39
C TYR A 139 -0.76 -16.97 -5.05
N LEU A 140 -0.81 -15.89 -4.31
CA LEU A 140 0.36 -15.18 -3.83
C LEU A 140 0.43 -15.31 -2.31
N ALA A 141 1.50 -15.91 -1.80
CA ALA A 141 1.87 -15.89 -0.39
C ALA A 141 2.90 -14.79 -0.15
N VAL A 142 2.77 -14.06 0.96
CA VAL A 142 3.72 -13.00 1.35
C VAL A 142 4.12 -13.11 2.80
N VAL A 143 5.34 -12.66 3.10
CA VAL A 143 5.87 -12.42 4.44
C VAL A 143 6.30 -10.96 4.53
N ILE A 144 5.78 -10.24 5.53
CA ILE A 144 5.95 -8.80 5.69
C ILE A 144 6.52 -8.51 7.08
N ASP A 145 7.56 -7.72 7.17
CA ASP A 145 8.01 -7.16 8.44
C ASP A 145 6.96 -6.18 8.97
N ALA A 146 6.48 -6.44 10.18
CA ALA A 146 5.37 -5.68 10.76
C ALA A 146 5.74 -4.26 11.17
N PHE A 147 7.03 -3.96 11.37
CA PHE A 147 7.54 -2.66 11.73
C PHE A 147 7.81 -1.80 10.49
N SER A 148 8.69 -2.28 9.61
CA SER A 148 9.08 -1.55 8.39
C SER A 148 8.07 -1.62 7.25
N ARG A 149 7.07 -2.52 7.32
CA ARG A 149 6.09 -2.78 6.25
C ARG A 149 6.71 -3.37 4.98
N LYS A 150 7.99 -3.71 5.00
CA LYS A 150 8.69 -4.31 3.89
C LYS A 150 8.20 -5.72 3.63
N VAL A 151 7.87 -6.04 2.39
CA VAL A 151 7.71 -7.42 1.96
C VAL A 151 9.09 -8.03 1.86
N ILE A 152 9.37 -9.03 2.67
CA ILE A 152 10.68 -9.68 2.82
C ILE A 152 10.74 -11.06 2.19
N GLY A 153 9.58 -11.64 1.89
CA GLY A 153 9.46 -12.89 1.16
C GLY A 153 8.11 -12.99 0.47
N TRP A 154 8.08 -13.58 -0.71
CA TRP A 154 6.87 -13.84 -1.47
C TRP A 154 7.03 -15.03 -2.41
N ALA A 155 5.92 -15.67 -2.74
CA ALA A 155 5.87 -16.74 -3.73
C ALA A 155 4.52 -16.70 -4.46
N LEU A 156 4.53 -17.00 -5.77
CA LEU A 156 3.36 -17.03 -6.63
C LEU A 156 3.26 -18.36 -7.34
N ASP A 157 2.10 -19.01 -7.26
CA ASP A 157 1.86 -20.28 -7.94
C ASP A 157 0.40 -20.47 -8.34
N ASN A 158 0.11 -21.50 -9.15
CA ASN A 158 -1.24 -21.88 -9.58
C ASN A 158 -1.96 -22.81 -8.58
N HIS A 159 -1.34 -23.13 -7.45
CA HIS A 159 -1.92 -23.98 -6.40
C HIS A 159 -1.85 -23.32 -5.02
N LEU A 160 -2.75 -23.71 -4.13
CA LEU A 160 -2.85 -23.23 -2.75
C LEU A 160 -2.31 -24.28 -1.75
N GLN A 161 -1.21 -24.96 -2.06
CA GLN A 161 -0.58 -25.93 -1.17
C GLN A 161 0.31 -25.23 -0.13
N ALA A 162 0.68 -25.94 0.93
CA ALA A 162 1.58 -25.46 1.97
C ALA A 162 2.95 -25.05 1.44
N SER A 163 3.44 -25.71 0.39
CA SER A 163 4.69 -25.40 -0.30
C SER A 163 4.77 -23.96 -0.80
N LEU A 164 3.63 -23.35 -1.17
CA LEU A 164 3.58 -21.93 -1.55
C LEU A 164 3.95 -21.02 -0.36
N ALA A 165 3.36 -21.26 0.80
CA ALA A 165 3.67 -20.50 2.02
C ALA A 165 5.11 -20.75 2.48
N VAL A 166 5.59 -22.00 2.40
CA VAL A 166 6.98 -22.38 2.72
C VAL A 166 7.96 -21.64 1.81
N ALA A 167 7.71 -21.57 0.50
CA ALA A 167 8.58 -20.86 -0.43
C ALA A 167 8.70 -19.36 -0.10
N ALA A 168 7.59 -18.70 0.27
CA ALA A 168 7.62 -17.32 0.73
C ALA A 168 8.39 -17.14 2.03
N LEU A 169 8.24 -18.09 2.98
CA LEU A 169 8.98 -18.07 4.25
C LEU A 169 10.48 -18.30 4.02
N ASP A 170 10.86 -19.26 3.17
CA ASP A 170 12.26 -19.54 2.86
C ASP A 170 12.96 -18.33 2.22
N MET A 171 12.28 -17.61 1.33
CA MET A 171 12.78 -16.34 0.79
C MET A 171 13.02 -15.30 1.91
N ALA A 172 12.08 -15.16 2.86
CA ALA A 172 12.21 -14.23 3.97
C ALA A 172 13.37 -14.61 4.91
N LEU A 173 13.50 -15.90 5.23
CA LEU A 173 14.58 -16.42 6.07
C LEU A 173 15.95 -16.20 5.42
N ALA A 174 16.09 -16.46 4.12
CA ALA A 174 17.31 -16.23 3.38
C ALA A 174 17.71 -14.74 3.34
N ALA A 175 16.70 -13.85 3.20
CA ALA A 175 16.94 -12.40 3.14
C ALA A 175 17.30 -11.77 4.49
N ARG A 176 16.82 -12.34 5.62
CA ARG A 176 16.90 -11.69 6.94
C ARG A 176 17.78 -12.40 7.95
N GLN A 177 17.82 -13.73 7.94
CA GLN A 177 18.57 -14.56 8.90
C GLN A 177 18.36 -14.11 10.36
N PRO A 178 17.12 -14.04 10.86
CA PRO A 178 16.83 -13.52 12.19
C PRO A 178 17.51 -14.40 13.26
N PRO A 179 18.03 -13.80 14.35
CA PRO A 179 18.51 -14.58 15.47
C PRO A 179 17.42 -15.49 16.04
N ALA A 180 17.81 -16.68 16.53
CA ALA A 180 16.86 -17.58 17.17
C ALA A 180 16.18 -16.88 18.36
N GLU A 181 14.91 -17.18 18.60
CA GLU A 181 14.09 -16.67 19.71
C GLU A 181 13.83 -15.15 19.70
N SER A 182 14.24 -14.43 18.64
CA SER A 182 14.03 -12.97 18.54
C SER A 182 12.75 -12.59 17.78
N LEU A 183 12.15 -13.51 17.04
CA LEU A 183 11.10 -13.27 16.05
C LEU A 183 9.79 -14.01 16.40
N ILE A 184 8.67 -13.32 16.26
CA ILE A 184 7.34 -13.92 16.26
C ILE A 184 6.80 -13.90 14.82
N HIS A 185 6.43 -15.05 14.29
CA HIS A 185 5.72 -15.17 13.02
C HIS A 185 4.22 -15.26 13.27
N HIS A 186 3.45 -14.35 12.70
CA HIS A 186 2.00 -14.26 12.85
C HIS A 186 1.29 -14.47 11.51
N SER A 187 0.28 -15.35 11.48
CA SER A 187 -0.54 -15.62 10.31
C SER A 187 -2.02 -15.73 10.68
N ASP A 188 -2.87 -15.90 9.69
CA ASP A 188 -4.23 -16.41 9.92
C ASP A 188 -4.20 -17.90 10.32
N ARG A 189 -5.39 -18.49 10.51
CA ARG A 189 -5.54 -19.93 10.81
C ARG A 189 -5.70 -20.79 9.55
N GLY A 190 -5.16 -20.36 8.41
CA GLY A 190 -5.20 -21.15 7.19
C GLY A 190 -4.43 -22.46 7.34
N VAL A 191 -4.93 -23.53 6.69
CA VAL A 191 -4.32 -24.86 6.72
C VAL A 191 -2.85 -24.84 6.31
N GLN A 192 -2.47 -23.91 5.41
CA GLN A 192 -1.11 -23.75 4.91
C GLN A 192 -0.13 -23.34 6.00
N TYR A 193 -0.58 -22.51 6.95
CA TYR A 193 0.23 -22.03 8.09
C TYR A 193 0.20 -22.97 9.29
N ALA A 194 -0.89 -23.75 9.44
CA ALA A 194 -1.05 -24.70 10.54
C ALA A 194 -0.42 -26.06 10.26
N CYS A 195 -0.03 -26.35 9.00
CA CYS A 195 0.53 -27.65 8.62
C CYS A 195 1.90 -27.91 9.26
N GLY A 196 2.24 -29.21 9.40
CA GLY A 196 3.48 -29.65 10.04
C GLY A 196 4.74 -29.15 9.33
N GLU A 197 4.74 -29.07 8.00
CA GLU A 197 5.88 -28.61 7.20
C GLU A 197 6.23 -27.15 7.51
N TYR A 198 5.23 -26.25 7.49
CA TYR A 198 5.42 -24.84 7.77
C TYR A 198 5.85 -24.57 9.21
N THR A 199 5.16 -25.22 10.16
CA THR A 199 5.48 -25.06 11.59
C THR A 199 6.83 -25.65 11.97
N ALA A 200 7.24 -26.76 11.34
CA ALA A 200 8.59 -27.32 11.52
C ALA A 200 9.68 -26.37 11.03
N ARG A 201 9.46 -25.67 9.90
CA ARG A 201 10.40 -24.69 9.37
C ARG A 201 10.61 -23.52 10.35
N LEU A 202 9.52 -22.98 10.90
CA LEU A 202 9.59 -21.90 11.90
C LEU A 202 10.32 -22.35 13.17
N LYS A 203 10.00 -23.53 13.68
CA LYS A 203 10.65 -24.11 14.88
C LYS A 203 12.14 -24.37 14.67
N ALA A 204 12.54 -24.85 13.47
CA ALA A 204 13.94 -25.09 13.14
C ALA A 204 14.80 -23.80 13.20
N HIS A 205 14.16 -22.62 13.02
CA HIS A 205 14.83 -21.31 13.13
C HIS A 205 14.58 -20.62 14.48
N GLY A 206 13.98 -21.31 15.46
CA GLY A 206 13.68 -20.72 16.78
C GLY A 206 12.64 -19.61 16.72
N ILE A 207 11.74 -19.61 15.74
CA ILE A 207 10.73 -18.57 15.53
C ILE A 207 9.44 -18.95 16.27
N ALA A 208 8.96 -18.04 17.13
CA ALA A 208 7.69 -18.23 17.84
C ALA A 208 6.49 -18.13 16.89
N ILE A 209 5.55 -19.06 17.00
CA ILE A 209 4.37 -19.14 16.14
C ILE A 209 3.21 -18.45 16.81
N SER A 210 2.50 -17.60 16.08
CA SER A 210 1.30 -16.88 16.52
C SER A 210 0.22 -16.94 15.44
N MET A 211 -1.04 -17.11 15.85
CA MET A 211 -2.17 -17.16 14.91
C MET A 211 -3.27 -16.18 15.32
N SER A 212 -3.91 -15.57 14.32
CA SER A 212 -5.06 -14.70 14.48
C SER A 212 -6.21 -15.44 15.17
N ARG A 213 -7.07 -14.71 15.88
CA ARG A 213 -8.33 -15.27 16.40
C ARG A 213 -9.28 -15.56 15.25
N LEU A 214 -10.20 -16.51 15.49
CA LEU A 214 -11.22 -16.85 14.50
C LEU A 214 -12.03 -15.61 14.10
N ALA A 215 -12.17 -15.37 12.80
CA ALA A 215 -12.95 -14.29 12.22
C ALA A 215 -12.58 -12.88 12.72
N ASN A 216 -11.32 -12.64 13.10
CA ASN A 216 -10.85 -11.33 13.52
C ASN A 216 -9.82 -10.76 12.53
N PRO A 217 -10.27 -9.92 11.57
CA PRO A 217 -9.39 -9.32 10.56
C PRO A 217 -8.35 -8.35 11.17
N TYR A 218 -8.65 -7.73 12.31
CA TYR A 218 -7.73 -6.77 12.95
C TYR A 218 -6.41 -7.40 13.38
N ASP A 219 -6.39 -8.71 13.63
CA ASP A 219 -5.20 -9.41 14.09
C ASP A 219 -4.12 -9.48 12.99
N ASN A 220 -4.50 -9.45 11.68
CA ASN A 220 -3.58 -9.44 10.53
C ASN A 220 -3.70 -8.21 9.63
N ALA A 221 -4.14 -7.08 10.18
CA ALA A 221 -4.43 -5.85 9.43
C ALA A 221 -3.26 -5.31 8.58
N LYS A 222 -2.01 -5.65 8.94
CA LYS A 222 -0.81 -5.21 8.19
C LYS A 222 -0.68 -5.96 6.86
N ALA A 223 -0.89 -7.26 6.86
CA ALA A 223 -0.89 -8.07 5.65
C ALA A 223 -2.13 -7.74 4.79
N GLU A 224 -3.31 -7.58 5.39
CA GLU A 224 -4.52 -7.15 4.66
C GLU A 224 -4.32 -5.78 3.97
N SER A 225 -3.66 -4.84 4.65
CA SER A 225 -3.35 -3.52 4.07
C SER A 225 -2.43 -3.62 2.85
N PHE A 226 -1.45 -4.52 2.89
CA PHE A 226 -0.60 -4.83 1.74
C PHE A 226 -1.43 -5.43 0.61
N MET A 227 -2.23 -6.48 0.89
CA MET A 227 -3.06 -7.15 -0.13
C MET A 227 -4.01 -6.17 -0.82
N LYS A 228 -4.61 -5.25 -0.05
CA LYS A 228 -5.44 -4.18 -0.61
C LYS A 228 -4.64 -3.25 -1.52
N THR A 229 -3.43 -2.90 -1.14
CA THR A 229 -2.53 -2.06 -1.94
C THR A 229 -2.16 -2.76 -3.24
N LEU A 230 -1.69 -4.00 -3.17
CA LEU A 230 -1.35 -4.82 -4.34
C LEU A 230 -2.53 -4.93 -5.31
N LYS A 231 -3.71 -5.31 -4.80
CA LYS A 231 -4.90 -5.44 -5.65
C LYS A 231 -5.30 -4.13 -6.31
N THR A 232 -5.20 -3.02 -5.59
CA THR A 232 -5.61 -1.70 -6.11
C THR A 232 -4.60 -1.12 -7.09
N GLU A 233 -3.31 -1.26 -6.82
CA GLU A 233 -2.25 -0.53 -7.52
C GLU A 233 -1.62 -1.35 -8.66
N GLU A 234 -1.71 -2.70 -8.60
CA GLU A 234 -1.12 -3.60 -9.58
C GLU A 234 -2.16 -4.51 -10.26
N VAL A 235 -2.93 -5.28 -9.47
CA VAL A 235 -3.75 -6.38 -10.00
C VAL A 235 -5.01 -5.89 -10.71
N ASN A 236 -5.73 -4.92 -10.10
CA ASN A 236 -7.00 -4.45 -10.65
C ASN A 236 -6.77 -3.61 -11.92
N GLY A 237 -7.24 -4.09 -13.04
CA GLY A 237 -7.07 -3.45 -14.35
C GLY A 237 -5.87 -3.95 -15.13
N THR A 238 -5.09 -4.90 -14.59
CA THR A 238 -4.02 -5.59 -15.29
C THR A 238 -4.50 -6.96 -15.77
N THR A 239 -4.18 -7.32 -17.01
CA THR A 239 -4.46 -8.64 -17.58
C THR A 239 -3.13 -9.37 -17.79
N TYR A 240 -2.91 -10.42 -17.01
CA TYR A 240 -1.71 -11.25 -17.15
C TYR A 240 -1.94 -12.31 -18.22
N LYS A 241 -0.92 -12.56 -19.05
CA LYS A 241 -0.96 -13.56 -20.15
C LYS A 241 -0.87 -14.99 -19.60
N ASP A 242 0.05 -15.19 -18.67
CA ASP A 242 0.38 -16.48 -18.05
C ASP A 242 0.96 -16.24 -16.64
N LEU A 243 1.30 -17.35 -15.96
CA LEU A 243 1.87 -17.32 -14.62
C LEU A 243 3.21 -16.59 -14.54
N ASP A 244 4.06 -16.73 -15.56
CA ASP A 244 5.39 -16.14 -15.57
C ASP A 244 5.32 -14.62 -15.77
N HIS A 245 4.42 -14.15 -16.64
CA HIS A 245 4.12 -12.73 -16.78
C HIS A 245 3.57 -12.14 -15.47
N ALA A 246 2.63 -12.82 -14.83
CA ALA A 246 2.11 -12.40 -13.53
C ALA A 246 3.22 -12.37 -12.45
N ARG A 247 4.11 -13.37 -12.45
CA ARG A 247 5.25 -13.43 -11.50
C ARG A 247 6.22 -12.28 -11.72
N GLN A 248 6.51 -11.93 -12.95
CA GLN A 248 7.40 -10.82 -13.28
C GLN A 248 6.81 -9.47 -12.86
N ASP A 249 5.56 -9.19 -13.21
CA ASP A 249 4.92 -7.91 -12.92
C ASP A 249 4.67 -7.73 -11.41
N ILE A 250 4.09 -8.74 -10.76
CA ILE A 250 3.84 -8.71 -9.31
C ILE A 250 5.16 -8.65 -8.53
N GLY A 251 6.18 -9.39 -8.96
CA GLY A 251 7.51 -9.33 -8.37
C GLY A 251 8.13 -7.94 -8.51
N ASN A 252 8.06 -7.36 -9.71
CA ASN A 252 8.52 -5.98 -9.93
C ASN A 252 7.75 -4.97 -9.07
N PHE A 253 6.42 -5.13 -8.96
CA PHE A 253 5.63 -4.28 -8.07
C PHE A 253 6.08 -4.39 -6.61
N ILE A 254 6.27 -5.60 -6.10
CA ILE A 254 6.69 -5.83 -4.71
C ILE A 254 8.08 -5.25 -4.46
N ASP A 255 9.07 -5.65 -5.27
CA ASP A 255 10.47 -5.40 -4.98
C ASP A 255 10.90 -3.97 -5.31
N ASN A 256 10.37 -3.39 -6.38
CA ASN A 256 10.76 -2.06 -6.85
C ASN A 256 9.73 -0.99 -6.48
N VAL A 257 8.44 -1.21 -6.78
CA VAL A 257 7.44 -0.17 -6.51
C VAL A 257 7.09 -0.10 -5.03
N TYR A 258 6.60 -1.21 -4.44
CA TYR A 258 6.12 -1.22 -3.05
C TYR A 258 7.24 -0.99 -2.04
N ASN A 259 8.35 -1.74 -2.16
CA ASN A 259 9.44 -1.69 -1.19
C ASN A 259 10.35 -0.47 -1.34
N LYS A 260 10.61 0.02 -2.59
CA LYS A 260 11.62 1.06 -2.85
C LYS A 260 11.06 2.44 -3.22
N GLU A 261 9.87 2.53 -3.84
CA GLU A 261 9.35 3.82 -4.31
C GLU A 261 8.12 4.30 -3.54
N ARG A 262 7.25 3.37 -3.13
CA ARG A 262 5.95 3.71 -2.58
C ARG A 262 6.05 4.37 -1.21
N LEU A 263 5.45 5.57 -1.08
CA LEU A 263 5.42 6.30 0.18
C LEU A 263 4.36 5.71 1.13
N HIS A 264 4.78 5.34 2.34
CA HIS A 264 3.92 4.80 3.38
C HIS A 264 3.66 5.83 4.49
N SER A 265 2.39 6.19 4.69
CA SER A 265 2.02 7.18 5.71
C SER A 265 2.40 6.74 7.14
N ALA A 266 2.37 5.43 7.40
CA ALA A 266 2.78 4.87 8.69
C ALA A 266 4.30 4.96 8.94
N LEU A 267 5.09 5.20 7.90
CA LEU A 267 6.55 5.36 7.94
C LEU A 267 6.97 6.82 7.68
N GLY A 268 6.12 7.79 8.02
CA GLY A 268 6.43 9.19 7.76
C GLY A 268 6.55 9.56 6.28
N TYR A 269 5.86 8.83 5.38
CA TYR A 269 5.96 8.97 3.93
C TYR A 269 7.35 8.62 3.37
N GLN A 270 7.93 7.54 3.89
CA GLN A 270 9.13 6.91 3.34
C GLN A 270 8.78 5.55 2.72
N PRO A 271 9.52 5.08 1.72
CA PRO A 271 9.49 3.69 1.28
C PRO A 271 10.09 2.77 2.36
N PRO A 272 9.65 1.49 2.45
CA PRO A 272 10.17 0.53 3.43
C PRO A 272 11.69 0.38 3.44
N VAL A 273 12.33 0.30 2.27
CA VAL A 273 13.79 0.15 2.15
C VAL A 273 14.54 1.36 2.70
N GLU A 274 14.07 2.57 2.37
CA GLU A 274 14.65 3.81 2.88
C GLU A 274 14.49 3.92 4.40
N PHE A 275 13.30 3.59 4.90
CA PHE A 275 13.01 3.59 6.33
C PHE A 275 13.96 2.66 7.11
N GLU A 276 14.22 1.44 6.61
CA GLU A 276 15.16 0.52 7.26
C GLU A 276 16.62 1.03 7.18
N ALA A 277 17.01 1.67 6.08
CA ALA A 277 18.34 2.25 5.92
C ALA A 277 18.59 3.38 6.94
N ASP A 278 17.61 4.25 7.15
CA ASP A 278 17.69 5.34 8.13
C ASP A 278 17.81 4.84 9.57
N LEU A 279 17.09 3.75 9.91
CA LEU A 279 17.21 3.10 11.21
C LEU A 279 18.63 2.57 11.46
N SER A 280 19.21 1.88 10.49
CA SER A 280 20.56 1.33 10.58
C SER A 280 21.61 2.42 10.78
N GLN A 281 21.45 3.56 10.12
CA GLN A 281 22.36 4.71 10.30
C GLN A 281 22.19 5.37 11.68
N SER A 282 20.95 5.44 12.18
CA SER A 282 20.67 6.03 13.49
C SER A 282 21.25 5.19 14.64
N THR A 283 21.25 3.86 14.49
CA THR A 283 21.80 2.92 15.48
C THR A 283 23.34 2.97 15.51
N ASN A 284 23.97 3.28 14.39
CA ASN A 284 25.44 3.36 14.25
C ASN A 284 26.02 4.75 14.60
N ARG A 285 25.22 5.76 14.93
CA ARG A 285 25.74 7.04 15.42
C ARG A 285 26.26 6.84 16.86
N PRO A 286 27.54 7.11 17.16
CA PRO A 286 28.04 7.08 18.53
C PRO A 286 27.22 8.09 19.35
N LYS A 287 26.70 7.66 20.51
CA LYS A 287 26.10 8.58 21.49
C LYS A 287 27.19 9.61 21.82
N MET A 288 26.97 10.86 21.45
CA MET A 288 27.84 11.93 21.96
C MET A 288 27.79 11.89 23.50
N PRO A 289 28.95 11.96 24.18
CA PRO A 289 28.94 12.04 25.63
C PRO A 289 28.16 13.29 26.01
N GLU A 290 27.22 13.11 26.95
CA GLU A 290 26.56 14.25 27.60
C GLU A 290 27.67 15.13 28.18
N THR A 291 27.91 16.29 27.57
CA THR A 291 28.73 17.32 28.18
C THR A 291 28.04 17.78 29.44
N ALA A 292 28.56 17.30 30.59
CA ALA A 292 28.17 17.88 31.87
C ALA A 292 28.44 19.39 31.79
N CYS A 293 27.40 20.16 31.83
CA CYS A 293 27.48 21.60 32.03
C CYS A 293 28.03 21.87 33.44
N PRO A 294 29.00 22.78 33.58
CA PRO A 294 29.53 23.15 34.88
C PRO A 294 28.55 23.88 35.76
#